data_777f0ef9df9ecca0c02e45c6096e48ca
#
_entry.id   777f0ef9df9ecca0c02e45c6096e48ca
#
_cell.length_a   1.000
_cell.length_b   1.000
_cell.length_c   1.000
_cell.angle_alpha   90.00
_cell.angle_beta   90.00
_cell.angle_gamma   90.00
#
_symmetry.space_group_name_H-M   'P 1'
#
loop_
_entity.id
_entity.type
_entity.pdbx_description
1 polymer ?
#
loop_
_entity_poly.entity_id
_entity_poly.type
_entity_poly.pdbx_seq_one_letter_code
_entity_poly.pdbx_strand_id
1 'polypeptide(L)'
;MKHKPLSEQVVVITGASSGIGLATARMAAERGARVVLAARSGEALARIQAEIEGVGGKALHVVADVGNRADVQAVADQAIATFGGFDTWVNVAGASIYGRLREISDEDHHRLIQTNLWGTIYGSLVAVEHLHKQGGALINVGSIASDLAFPFQGMYAASKHAVKGFTDALRMELMVEDAPISVTLVKPASIDTPLPQRARNYMDREPSLPPPIYPPEEVANAILHAAVHPQRDIFVGGAGKAFVAGKEFAPGAYDYMAPAIIAMQKRGIPPRDPTGALHAPVSAGATRGDPPVYVMRTSAYTRASLHPLATAAGLVGVGTVAALALLGTAPGRRKRL
;
A
#
# COMPACT_ATOMS: atom_id res chain seq x y z
N MET A 1 -21.68 -7.77 -0.54
CA MET A 1 -21.67 -6.31 -0.84
C MET A 1 -21.11 -6.11 -2.24
N LYS A 2 -21.73 -5.27 -3.07
CA LYS A 2 -21.29 -4.97 -4.43
C LYS A 2 -21.05 -3.47 -4.52
N HIS A 3 -19.81 -3.06 -4.85
CA HIS A 3 -19.46 -1.65 -5.05
C HIS A 3 -19.69 -1.22 -6.50
N LYS A 4 -19.78 0.10 -6.71
CA LYS A 4 -19.84 0.70 -8.05
C LYS A 4 -18.58 0.38 -8.86
N PRO A 5 -18.64 0.35 -10.21
CA PRO A 5 -17.44 0.33 -11.03
C PRO A 5 -16.62 1.61 -10.81
N LEU A 6 -15.30 1.56 -11.03
CA LEU A 6 -14.41 2.70 -10.78
C LEU A 6 -14.82 3.97 -11.53
N SER A 7 -15.33 3.83 -12.76
CA SER A 7 -15.79 4.95 -13.59
C SER A 7 -16.95 5.75 -12.99
N GLU A 8 -17.64 5.20 -12.00
CA GLU A 8 -18.75 5.86 -11.30
C GLU A 8 -18.34 6.36 -9.89
N GLN A 9 -17.12 6.01 -9.43
CA GLN A 9 -16.66 6.32 -8.07
C GLN A 9 -16.02 7.70 -7.97
N VAL A 10 -16.12 8.27 -6.75
CA VAL A 10 -15.22 9.29 -6.22
C VAL A 10 -14.27 8.60 -5.27
N VAL A 11 -12.95 8.70 -5.54
CA VAL A 11 -11.90 8.04 -4.78
C VAL A 11 -11.04 9.08 -4.08
N VAL A 12 -11.06 9.10 -2.75
CA VAL A 12 -10.20 9.96 -1.91
C VAL A 12 -8.91 9.22 -1.63
N ILE A 13 -7.75 9.87 -1.85
CA ILE A 13 -6.43 9.26 -1.70
C ILE A 13 -5.55 10.20 -0.87
N THR A 14 -5.20 9.77 0.35
CA THR A 14 -4.20 10.48 1.17
C THR A 14 -2.79 10.10 0.73
N GLY A 15 -1.81 11.00 0.84
CA GLY A 15 -0.45 10.74 0.35
C GLY A 15 -0.34 10.69 -1.17
N ALA A 16 -1.25 11.36 -1.89
CA ALA A 16 -1.37 11.31 -3.35
C ALA A 16 -0.22 11.99 -4.11
N SER A 17 0.68 12.70 -3.44
CA SER A 17 1.75 13.47 -4.09
C SER A 17 2.93 12.62 -4.57
N SER A 18 3.04 11.33 -4.24
CA SER A 18 4.14 10.47 -4.67
C SER A 18 3.89 8.97 -4.47
N GLY A 19 4.79 8.14 -4.97
CA GLY A 19 4.82 6.70 -4.73
C GLY A 19 3.51 5.99 -5.05
N ILE A 20 3.07 5.15 -4.13
CA ILE A 20 1.83 4.35 -4.26
C ILE A 20 0.59 5.27 -4.42
N GLY A 21 0.50 6.35 -3.62
CA GLY A 21 -0.64 7.26 -3.68
C GLY A 21 -0.79 7.91 -5.06
N LEU A 22 0.31 8.40 -5.63
CA LEU A 22 0.33 8.98 -6.98
C LEU A 22 0.02 7.95 -8.07
N ALA A 23 0.59 6.75 -7.98
CA ALA A 23 0.26 5.66 -8.91
C ALA A 23 -1.23 5.30 -8.84
N THR A 24 -1.79 5.22 -7.62
CA THR A 24 -3.22 4.95 -7.43
C THR A 24 -4.09 6.05 -8.02
N ALA A 25 -3.72 7.33 -7.82
CA ALA A 25 -4.47 8.47 -8.34
C ALA A 25 -4.53 8.48 -9.87
N ARG A 26 -3.38 8.31 -10.53
CA ARG A 26 -3.30 8.24 -12.00
C ARG A 26 -4.12 7.09 -12.56
N MET A 27 -3.93 5.90 -12.02
CA MET A 27 -4.64 4.70 -12.49
C MET A 27 -6.13 4.72 -12.18
N ALA A 28 -6.57 5.39 -11.10
CA ALA A 28 -7.99 5.60 -10.82
C ALA A 28 -8.61 6.54 -11.86
N ALA A 29 -7.96 7.67 -12.14
CA ALA A 29 -8.40 8.64 -13.15
C ALA A 29 -8.42 8.03 -14.56
N GLU A 30 -7.41 7.27 -14.97
CA GLU A 30 -7.36 6.52 -16.24
C GLU A 30 -8.54 5.53 -16.38
N ARG A 31 -9.05 5.00 -15.27
CA ARG A 31 -10.23 4.11 -15.23
C ARG A 31 -11.54 4.86 -15.06
N GLY A 32 -11.54 6.19 -15.21
CA GLY A 32 -12.72 7.05 -15.22
C GLY A 32 -13.20 7.51 -13.84
N ALA A 33 -12.51 7.19 -12.75
CA ALA A 33 -12.87 7.68 -11.43
C ALA A 33 -12.61 9.20 -11.29
N ARG A 34 -13.43 9.86 -10.49
CA ARG A 34 -13.14 11.20 -9.97
C ARG A 34 -12.22 11.06 -8.77
N VAL A 35 -11.11 11.78 -8.73
CA VAL A 35 -10.12 11.60 -7.68
C VAL A 35 -9.95 12.83 -6.79
N VAL A 36 -9.87 12.61 -5.49
CA VAL A 36 -9.53 13.64 -4.51
C VAL A 36 -8.12 13.35 -3.98
N LEU A 37 -7.20 14.27 -4.25
CA LEU A 37 -5.78 14.14 -3.99
C LEU A 37 -5.43 14.90 -2.70
N ALA A 38 -5.04 14.21 -1.65
CA ALA A 38 -4.67 14.85 -0.38
C ALA A 38 -3.19 14.60 -0.04
N ALA A 39 -2.44 15.66 0.24
CA ALA A 39 -1.06 15.62 0.75
C ALA A 39 -0.63 17.00 1.23
N ARG A 40 0.57 17.07 1.86
CA ARG A 40 1.12 18.35 2.39
C ARG A 40 1.69 19.30 1.30
N SER A 41 2.10 18.76 0.13
CA SER A 41 2.70 19.56 -0.94
C SER A 41 1.62 20.04 -1.92
N GLY A 42 1.11 21.26 -1.73
CA GLY A 42 0.11 21.88 -2.62
C GLY A 42 0.58 22.03 -4.06
N GLU A 43 1.85 22.44 -4.27
CA GLU A 43 2.44 22.57 -5.61
C GLU A 43 2.44 21.24 -6.37
N ALA A 44 2.83 20.15 -5.71
CA ALA A 44 2.82 18.84 -6.33
C ALA A 44 1.40 18.38 -6.67
N LEU A 45 0.45 18.60 -5.75
CA LEU A 45 -0.94 18.23 -5.96
C LEU A 45 -1.58 19.01 -7.11
N ALA A 46 -1.32 20.31 -7.20
CA ALA A 46 -1.82 21.16 -8.29
C ALA A 46 -1.31 20.69 -9.66
N ARG A 47 -0.02 20.31 -9.76
CA ARG A 47 0.54 19.74 -11.01
C ARG A 47 -0.12 18.41 -11.37
N ILE A 48 -0.35 17.53 -10.40
CA ILE A 48 -0.99 16.22 -10.63
C ILE A 48 -2.45 16.41 -11.03
N GLN A 49 -3.17 17.34 -10.41
CA GLN A 49 -4.53 17.68 -10.83
C GLN A 49 -4.55 18.15 -12.29
N ALA A 50 -3.69 19.11 -12.65
CA ALA A 50 -3.61 19.62 -14.02
C ALA A 50 -3.23 18.52 -15.04
N GLU A 51 -2.34 17.57 -14.66
CA GLU A 51 -2.00 16.39 -15.47
C GLU A 51 -3.24 15.53 -15.75
N ILE A 52 -4.02 15.21 -14.71
CA ILE A 52 -5.22 14.38 -14.82
C ILE A 52 -6.31 15.09 -15.64
N GLU A 53 -6.54 16.38 -15.41
CA GLU A 53 -7.52 17.18 -16.13
C GLU A 53 -7.13 17.38 -17.61
N GLY A 54 -5.84 17.53 -17.88
CA GLY A 54 -5.27 17.67 -19.22
C GLY A 54 -5.54 16.46 -20.14
N VAL A 55 -5.80 15.28 -19.56
CA VAL A 55 -6.20 14.09 -20.31
C VAL A 55 -7.70 13.77 -20.17
N GLY A 56 -8.51 14.72 -19.71
CA GLY A 56 -9.97 14.62 -19.60
C GLY A 56 -10.48 13.94 -18.33
N GLY A 57 -9.61 13.64 -17.36
CA GLY A 57 -10.01 13.15 -16.04
C GLY A 57 -10.62 14.25 -15.15
N LYS A 58 -11.11 13.87 -13.97
CA LYS A 58 -11.66 14.81 -12.97
C LYS A 58 -10.89 14.65 -11.67
N ALA A 59 -10.26 15.71 -11.19
CA ALA A 59 -9.47 15.72 -9.97
C ALA A 59 -9.78 16.95 -9.10
N LEU A 60 -9.66 16.78 -7.80
CA LEU A 60 -9.65 17.85 -6.81
C LEU A 60 -8.40 17.65 -5.96
N HIS A 61 -7.63 18.68 -5.70
CA HIS A 61 -6.55 18.61 -4.72
C HIS A 61 -6.88 19.36 -3.44
N VAL A 62 -6.45 18.80 -2.30
CA VAL A 62 -6.62 19.39 -0.97
C VAL A 62 -5.30 19.29 -0.23
N VAL A 63 -4.76 20.42 0.21
CA VAL A 63 -3.56 20.45 1.05
C VAL A 63 -3.95 20.02 2.45
N ALA A 64 -3.36 18.93 2.94
CA ALA A 64 -3.68 18.34 4.23
C ALA A 64 -2.49 17.62 4.85
N ASP A 65 -2.28 17.81 6.15
CA ASP A 65 -1.46 16.93 6.98
C ASP A 65 -2.36 15.89 7.64
N VAL A 66 -2.21 14.62 7.27
CA VAL A 66 -3.04 13.55 7.84
C VAL A 66 -2.88 13.39 9.36
N GLY A 67 -1.78 13.88 9.93
CA GLY A 67 -1.58 13.96 11.37
C GLY A 67 -2.49 15.00 12.07
N ASN A 68 -3.18 15.84 11.33
CA ASN A 68 -4.15 16.81 11.83
C ASN A 68 -5.56 16.38 11.48
N ARG A 69 -6.40 16.11 12.48
CA ARG A 69 -7.79 15.66 12.27
C ARG A 69 -8.63 16.68 11.50
N ALA A 70 -8.43 17.98 11.74
CA ALA A 70 -9.18 19.04 11.07
C ALA A 70 -8.86 19.08 9.57
N ASP A 71 -7.60 18.88 9.18
CA ASP A 71 -7.21 18.81 7.77
C ASP A 71 -7.84 17.60 7.09
N VAL A 72 -7.88 16.45 7.76
CA VAL A 72 -8.51 15.23 7.23
C VAL A 72 -10.02 15.42 7.05
N GLN A 73 -10.69 16.08 7.99
CA GLN A 73 -12.10 16.45 7.88
C GLN A 73 -12.31 17.38 6.68
N ALA A 74 -11.47 18.38 6.48
CA ALA A 74 -11.55 19.28 5.35
C ALA A 74 -11.42 18.57 3.99
N VAL A 75 -10.64 17.47 3.90
CA VAL A 75 -10.58 16.63 2.68
C VAL A 75 -11.96 16.03 2.37
N ALA A 76 -12.64 15.48 3.38
CA ALA A 76 -13.97 14.89 3.20
C ALA A 76 -15.00 15.96 2.82
N ASP A 77 -15.00 17.10 3.53
CA ASP A 77 -15.94 18.20 3.28
C ASP A 77 -15.80 18.73 1.84
N GLN A 78 -14.57 18.92 1.36
CA GLN A 78 -14.32 19.37 -0.01
C GLN A 78 -14.69 18.32 -1.05
N ALA A 79 -14.47 17.02 -0.78
CA ALA A 79 -14.93 15.94 -1.64
C ALA A 79 -16.45 15.95 -1.78
N ILE A 80 -17.17 16.12 -0.66
CA ILE A 80 -18.65 16.21 -0.63
C ILE A 80 -19.12 17.47 -1.37
N ALA A 81 -18.53 18.62 -1.11
CA ALA A 81 -18.91 19.88 -1.76
C ALA A 81 -18.70 19.85 -3.28
N THR A 82 -17.60 19.23 -3.74
CA THR A 82 -17.23 19.24 -5.17
C THR A 82 -17.91 18.13 -5.97
N PHE A 83 -17.99 16.92 -5.41
CA PHE A 83 -18.45 15.72 -6.14
C PHE A 83 -19.74 15.12 -5.59
N GLY A 84 -20.32 15.69 -4.53
CA GLY A 84 -21.54 15.21 -3.87
C GLY A 84 -21.29 14.06 -2.87
N GLY A 85 -20.04 13.66 -2.65
CA GLY A 85 -19.64 12.57 -1.77
C GLY A 85 -18.42 11.83 -2.25
N PHE A 86 -18.13 10.68 -1.62
CA PHE A 86 -17.09 9.76 -2.08
C PHE A 86 -17.51 8.31 -1.83
N ASP A 87 -17.03 7.40 -2.68
CA ASP A 87 -17.35 5.97 -2.66
C ASP A 87 -16.21 5.13 -2.06
N THR A 88 -14.98 5.60 -2.21
CA THR A 88 -13.78 4.93 -1.70
C THR A 88 -12.86 5.92 -1.02
N TRP A 89 -12.37 5.54 0.17
CA TRP A 89 -11.33 6.27 0.90
C TRP A 89 -10.09 5.41 1.05
N VAL A 90 -8.91 5.94 0.65
CA VAL A 90 -7.63 5.23 0.69
C VAL A 90 -6.63 5.96 1.58
N ASN A 91 -6.30 5.35 2.71
CA ASN A 91 -5.25 5.81 3.60
C ASN A 91 -3.89 5.26 3.14
N VAL A 92 -3.15 6.05 2.33
CA VAL A 92 -1.82 5.70 1.80
C VAL A 92 -0.71 6.52 2.44
N ALA A 93 -1.03 7.72 2.95
CA ALA A 93 -0.05 8.60 3.55
C ALA A 93 0.80 7.87 4.61
N GLY A 94 2.11 8.05 4.55
CA GLY A 94 3.01 7.42 5.49
C GLY A 94 4.44 7.94 5.34
N ALA A 95 5.20 7.81 6.42
CA ALA A 95 6.60 8.17 6.52
C ALA A 95 7.41 6.98 7.05
N SER A 96 8.74 7.05 6.92
CA SER A 96 9.65 6.08 7.50
C SER A 96 10.82 6.77 8.19
N ILE A 97 11.41 6.07 9.15
CA ILE A 97 12.66 6.46 9.81
C ILE A 97 13.60 5.26 9.74
N TYR A 98 14.86 5.50 9.38
CA TYR A 98 15.92 4.52 9.44
C TYR A 98 16.94 4.92 10.51
N GLY A 99 17.13 4.08 11.51
CA GLY A 99 18.07 4.30 12.60
C GLY A 99 17.90 3.30 13.74
N ARG A 100 18.86 3.25 14.65
CA ARG A 100 18.70 2.48 15.89
C ARG A 100 17.71 3.18 16.80
N LEU A 101 16.80 2.41 17.40
CA LEU A 101 15.73 2.96 18.26
C LEU A 101 16.24 3.97 19.29
N ARG A 102 17.40 3.70 19.94
CA ARG A 102 17.98 4.57 20.95
C ARG A 102 18.64 5.86 20.43
N GLU A 103 18.82 5.97 19.09
CA GLU A 103 19.48 7.11 18.45
C GLU A 103 18.47 8.09 17.82
N ILE A 104 17.22 7.67 17.67
CA ILE A 104 16.14 8.45 17.10
C ILE A 104 15.53 9.33 18.20
N SER A 105 15.29 10.60 17.91
CA SER A 105 14.66 11.52 18.86
C SER A 105 13.19 11.17 19.15
N ASP A 106 12.73 11.49 20.35
CA ASP A 106 11.32 11.30 20.73
C ASP A 106 10.38 12.08 19.82
N GLU A 107 10.79 13.29 19.38
CA GLU A 107 10.03 14.11 18.43
C GLU A 107 9.79 13.38 17.11
N ASP A 108 10.84 12.77 16.54
CA ASP A 108 10.76 12.00 15.29
C ASP A 108 9.90 10.73 15.48
N HIS A 109 10.01 10.06 16.63
CA HIS A 109 9.14 8.93 16.97
C HIS A 109 7.67 9.35 17.03
N HIS A 110 7.35 10.44 17.74
CA HIS A 110 5.98 10.95 17.84
C HIS A 110 5.44 11.36 16.46
N ARG A 111 6.24 12.09 15.66
CA ARG A 111 5.83 12.53 14.34
C ARG A 111 5.53 11.36 13.41
N LEU A 112 6.33 10.29 13.47
CA LEU A 112 6.09 9.07 12.69
C LEU A 112 4.74 8.42 13.06
N ILE A 113 4.48 8.26 14.36
CA ILE A 113 3.22 7.69 14.86
C ILE A 113 2.04 8.59 14.49
N GLN A 114 2.20 9.91 14.62
CA GLN A 114 1.17 10.89 14.23
C GLN A 114 0.79 10.75 12.76
N THR A 115 1.77 10.58 11.88
CA THR A 115 1.52 10.42 10.45
C THR A 115 0.95 9.04 10.10
N ASN A 116 1.61 7.97 10.53
CA ASN A 116 1.31 6.62 10.06
C ASN A 116 0.07 6.01 10.73
N LEU A 117 -0.07 6.21 12.05
CA LEU A 117 -1.16 5.62 12.82
C LEU A 117 -2.33 6.59 12.95
N TRP A 118 -2.11 7.77 13.55
CA TRP A 118 -3.20 8.72 13.74
C TRP A 118 -3.77 9.22 12.43
N GLY A 119 -2.94 9.43 11.40
CA GLY A 119 -3.44 9.78 10.07
C GLY A 119 -4.35 8.69 9.47
N THR A 120 -4.03 7.41 9.67
CA THR A 120 -4.90 6.31 9.26
C THR A 120 -6.18 6.25 10.09
N ILE A 121 -6.10 6.46 11.42
CA ILE A 121 -7.26 6.51 12.32
C ILE A 121 -8.20 7.64 11.92
N TYR A 122 -7.69 8.87 11.79
CA TYR A 122 -8.51 10.03 11.42
C TYR A 122 -9.18 9.84 10.06
N GLY A 123 -8.41 9.42 9.04
CA GLY A 123 -8.96 9.14 7.71
C GLY A 123 -10.03 8.05 7.72
N SER A 124 -9.83 7.00 8.51
CA SER A 124 -10.80 5.91 8.62
C SER A 124 -12.10 6.38 9.31
N LEU A 125 -12.00 7.10 10.43
CA LEU A 125 -13.18 7.56 11.17
C LEU A 125 -13.99 8.59 10.38
N VAL A 126 -13.32 9.54 9.72
CA VAL A 126 -13.98 10.52 8.83
C VAL A 126 -14.65 9.81 7.64
N ALA A 127 -13.98 8.82 7.06
CA ALA A 127 -14.57 8.05 5.96
C ALA A 127 -15.79 7.25 6.40
N VAL A 128 -15.72 6.58 7.56
CA VAL A 128 -16.82 5.78 8.10
C VAL A 128 -18.06 6.64 8.34
N GLU A 129 -17.93 7.84 8.88
CA GLU A 129 -19.04 8.76 9.14
C GLU A 129 -19.86 9.04 7.87
N HIS A 130 -19.19 9.23 6.73
CA HIS A 130 -19.83 9.43 5.43
C HIS A 130 -20.34 8.12 4.82
N LEU A 131 -19.49 7.09 4.76
CA LEU A 131 -19.78 5.82 4.09
C LEU A 131 -20.84 4.98 4.83
N HIS A 132 -21.03 5.20 6.12
CA HIS A 132 -22.06 4.48 6.90
C HIS A 132 -23.48 4.65 6.31
N LYS A 133 -23.74 5.82 5.71
CA LYS A 133 -25.05 6.15 5.12
C LYS A 133 -25.25 5.61 3.72
N GLN A 134 -24.19 5.54 2.92
CA GLN A 134 -24.33 5.24 1.48
C GLN A 134 -23.57 3.99 1.01
N GLY A 135 -22.75 3.43 1.88
CA GLY A 135 -21.87 2.32 1.55
C GLY A 135 -20.59 2.76 0.85
N GLY A 136 -19.64 1.82 0.72
CA GLY A 136 -18.41 2.05 0.01
C GLY A 136 -17.23 1.26 0.55
N ALA A 137 -16.02 1.65 0.12
CA ALA A 137 -14.79 0.98 0.47
C ALA A 137 -13.86 1.87 1.30
N LEU A 138 -13.37 1.35 2.43
CA LEU A 138 -12.28 1.90 3.20
C LEU A 138 -11.04 1.01 3.01
N ILE A 139 -9.94 1.59 2.54
CA ILE A 139 -8.72 0.87 2.24
C ILE A 139 -7.56 1.48 3.01
N ASN A 140 -6.99 0.70 3.94
CA ASN A 140 -5.82 1.08 4.71
C ASN A 140 -4.56 0.43 4.13
N VAL A 141 -3.52 1.22 3.89
CA VAL A 141 -2.25 0.71 3.40
C VAL A 141 -1.30 0.48 4.58
N GLY A 142 -1.19 -0.79 4.96
CA GLY A 142 -0.20 -1.30 5.89
C GLY A 142 1.17 -1.48 5.25
N SER A 143 1.77 -2.64 5.52
CA SER A 143 3.04 -3.12 4.96
C SER A 143 3.21 -4.59 5.35
N ILE A 144 4.17 -5.31 4.79
CA ILE A 144 4.67 -6.54 5.44
C ILE A 144 5.20 -6.25 6.84
N ALA A 145 5.61 -5.01 7.13
CA ALA A 145 5.95 -4.53 8.46
C ALA A 145 4.76 -4.48 9.44
N SER A 146 3.54 -4.79 9.00
CA SER A 146 2.38 -5.03 9.87
C SER A 146 2.40 -6.41 10.53
N ASP A 147 3.24 -7.32 10.04
CA ASP A 147 3.40 -8.70 10.52
C ASP A 147 4.87 -9.03 10.87
N LEU A 148 5.84 -8.22 10.39
CA LEU A 148 7.28 -8.35 10.61
C LEU A 148 7.84 -7.10 11.26
N ALA A 149 8.92 -7.25 12.02
CA ALA A 149 9.76 -6.13 12.46
C ALA A 149 11.10 -6.17 11.71
N PHE A 150 11.65 -5.00 11.42
CA PHE A 150 12.94 -4.87 10.77
C PHE A 150 13.90 -4.06 11.66
N PRO A 151 15.17 -4.46 11.80
CA PRO A 151 16.19 -3.61 12.41
C PRO A 151 16.21 -2.25 11.70
N PHE A 152 16.55 -1.19 12.42
CA PHE A 152 16.54 0.20 11.94
C PHE A 152 15.17 0.80 11.54
N GLN A 153 14.11 0.01 11.53
CA GLN A 153 12.74 0.47 11.24
C GLN A 153 11.75 0.09 12.36
N GLY A 154 12.22 0.04 13.62
CA GLY A 154 11.42 -0.43 14.75
C GLY A 154 10.10 0.34 14.93
N MET A 155 10.14 1.69 14.97
CA MET A 155 8.92 2.49 15.11
C MET A 155 8.05 2.48 13.86
N TYR A 156 8.65 2.35 12.67
CA TYR A 156 7.86 2.11 11.46
C TYR A 156 7.07 0.79 11.56
N ALA A 157 7.73 -0.29 11.95
CA ALA A 157 7.07 -1.58 12.15
C ALA A 157 5.99 -1.50 13.24
N ALA A 158 6.27 -0.85 14.38
CA ALA A 158 5.29 -0.63 15.44
C ALA A 158 4.05 0.10 14.92
N SER A 159 4.24 1.19 14.14
CA SER A 159 3.13 1.93 13.53
C SER A 159 2.28 1.06 12.59
N LYS A 160 2.92 0.21 11.78
CA LYS A 160 2.21 -0.65 10.82
C LYS A 160 1.53 -1.85 11.49
N HIS A 161 2.06 -2.39 12.59
CA HIS A 161 1.35 -3.35 13.44
C HIS A 161 0.11 -2.73 14.08
N ALA A 162 0.23 -1.49 14.58
CA ALA A 162 -0.90 -0.75 15.15
C ALA A 162 -1.99 -0.46 14.10
N VAL A 163 -1.62 -0.06 12.88
CA VAL A 163 -2.56 0.11 11.76
C VAL A 163 -3.32 -1.19 11.47
N LYS A 164 -2.66 -2.35 11.49
CA LYS A 164 -3.33 -3.64 11.32
C LYS A 164 -4.33 -3.90 12.44
N GLY A 165 -3.91 -3.78 13.70
CA GLY A 165 -4.78 -4.01 14.85
C GLY A 165 -6.01 -3.09 14.83
N PHE A 166 -5.81 -1.79 14.55
CA PHE A 166 -6.89 -0.84 14.38
C PHE A 166 -7.84 -1.23 13.23
N THR A 167 -7.30 -1.58 12.07
CA THR A 167 -8.11 -1.98 10.90
C THR A 167 -8.93 -3.22 11.17
N ASP A 168 -8.36 -4.20 11.88
CA ASP A 168 -9.06 -5.44 12.23
C ASP A 168 -10.21 -5.17 13.23
N ALA A 169 -9.99 -4.32 14.25
CA ALA A 169 -11.02 -3.93 15.22
C ALA A 169 -12.15 -3.16 14.54
N LEU A 170 -11.83 -2.12 13.76
CA LEU A 170 -12.82 -1.32 13.05
C LEU A 170 -13.68 -2.17 12.10
N ARG A 171 -13.08 -3.14 11.40
CA ARG A 171 -13.82 -4.07 10.54
C ARG A 171 -14.84 -4.88 11.33
N MET A 172 -14.46 -5.39 12.51
CA MET A 172 -15.38 -6.17 13.35
C MET A 172 -16.54 -5.31 13.90
N GLU A 173 -16.25 -4.07 14.31
CA GLU A 173 -17.27 -3.14 14.77
C GLU A 173 -18.29 -2.84 13.66
N LEU A 174 -17.83 -2.49 12.47
CA LEU A 174 -18.70 -2.23 11.32
C LEU A 174 -19.50 -3.46 10.85
N MET A 175 -18.96 -4.67 11.03
CA MET A 175 -19.70 -5.91 10.77
C MET A 175 -20.85 -6.11 11.78
N VAL A 176 -20.64 -5.80 13.06
CA VAL A 176 -21.69 -5.89 14.10
C VAL A 176 -22.78 -4.85 13.85
N GLU A 177 -22.45 -3.71 13.29
CA GLU A 177 -23.38 -2.63 12.92
C GLU A 177 -24.11 -2.87 11.59
N ASP A 178 -23.84 -3.98 10.88
CA ASP A 178 -24.30 -4.24 9.51
C ASP A 178 -24.02 -3.07 8.56
N ALA A 179 -22.94 -2.32 8.83
CA ALA A 179 -22.57 -1.16 8.03
C ALA A 179 -22.20 -1.56 6.58
N PRO A 180 -22.71 -0.84 5.57
CA PRO A 180 -22.47 -1.18 4.16
C PRO A 180 -21.04 -0.79 3.69
N ILE A 181 -20.03 -0.99 4.53
CA ILE A 181 -18.64 -0.59 4.30
C ILE A 181 -17.74 -1.82 4.23
N SER A 182 -16.99 -1.95 3.15
CA SER A 182 -15.89 -2.91 3.10
C SER A 182 -14.59 -2.29 3.64
N VAL A 183 -13.89 -3.00 4.53
CA VAL A 183 -12.61 -2.56 5.09
C VAL A 183 -11.51 -3.51 4.65
N THR A 184 -10.57 -2.99 3.85
CA THR A 184 -9.44 -3.75 3.30
C THR A 184 -8.12 -3.25 3.87
N LEU A 185 -7.24 -4.17 4.29
CA LEU A 185 -5.84 -3.88 4.60
C LEU A 185 -4.94 -4.35 3.46
N VAL A 186 -4.29 -3.42 2.77
CA VAL A 186 -3.29 -3.75 1.75
C VAL A 186 -1.91 -3.77 2.40
N LYS A 187 -1.16 -4.86 2.22
CA LYS A 187 0.16 -5.09 2.84
C LYS A 187 1.25 -5.23 1.76
N PRO A 188 1.85 -4.10 1.31
CA PRO A 188 2.94 -4.13 0.35
C PRO A 188 4.24 -4.72 0.94
N ALA A 189 4.99 -5.45 0.11
CA ALA A 189 6.39 -5.80 0.35
C ALA A 189 7.32 -4.62 0.00
N SER A 190 8.54 -4.89 -0.51
CA SER A 190 9.42 -3.85 -1.02
C SER A 190 8.88 -3.26 -2.32
N ILE A 191 8.55 -1.98 -2.30
CA ILE A 191 7.95 -1.28 -3.46
C ILE A 191 8.86 -0.15 -3.91
N ASP A 192 9.12 -0.05 -5.21
CA ASP A 192 9.89 1.01 -5.86
C ASP A 192 9.19 2.36 -5.75
N THR A 193 9.38 3.02 -4.62
CA THR A 193 8.84 4.35 -4.32
C THR A 193 9.92 5.24 -3.74
N PRO A 194 9.72 6.56 -3.72
CA PRO A 194 10.65 7.48 -3.08
C PRO A 194 10.72 7.38 -1.54
N LEU A 195 9.95 6.49 -0.91
CA LEU A 195 9.85 6.39 0.56
C LEU A 195 11.22 6.22 1.25
N PRO A 196 12.14 5.34 0.80
CA PRO A 196 13.45 5.21 1.44
C PRO A 196 14.28 6.49 1.36
N GLN A 197 14.32 7.14 0.19
CA GLN A 197 15.09 8.37 -0.04
C GLN A 197 14.53 9.59 0.69
N ARG A 198 13.25 9.54 1.06
CA ARG A 198 12.52 10.59 1.82
C ARG A 198 12.37 10.26 3.29
N ALA A 199 12.88 9.13 3.73
CA ALA A 199 12.85 8.75 5.14
C ALA A 199 13.79 9.64 5.96
N ARG A 200 13.42 9.95 7.19
CA ARG A 200 14.35 10.46 8.19
C ARG A 200 15.42 9.41 8.43
N ASN A 201 16.68 9.76 8.23
CA ASN A 201 17.79 8.81 8.21
C ASN A 201 18.85 9.13 9.27
N TYR A 202 19.02 8.24 10.23
CA TYR A 202 20.03 8.25 11.27
C TYR A 202 21.20 7.31 10.97
N MET A 203 21.16 6.61 9.82
CA MET A 203 22.25 5.72 9.41
C MET A 203 23.38 6.51 8.73
N ASP A 204 24.54 5.90 8.68
CA ASP A 204 25.73 6.37 7.95
C ASP A 204 25.64 6.17 6.43
N ARG A 205 24.59 5.54 5.95
CA ARG A 205 24.37 5.18 4.54
C ARG A 205 22.96 5.53 4.09
N GLU A 206 22.82 5.72 2.77
CA GLU A 206 21.51 5.90 2.13
C GLU A 206 20.63 4.67 2.35
N PRO A 207 19.35 4.83 2.72
CA PRO A 207 18.42 3.71 2.88
C PRO A 207 18.15 2.96 1.57
N SER A 208 17.94 1.65 1.70
CA SER A 208 17.57 0.76 0.61
C SER A 208 16.48 -0.22 1.03
N LEU A 209 15.84 -0.84 0.04
CA LEU A 209 14.84 -1.88 0.26
C LEU A 209 15.43 -3.26 -0.07
N PRO A 210 15.14 -4.29 0.76
CA PRO A 210 15.50 -5.66 0.43
C PRO A 210 14.80 -6.13 -0.85
N PRO A 211 15.48 -6.82 -1.78
CA PRO A 211 14.85 -7.43 -2.93
C PRO A 211 14.00 -8.66 -2.55
N PRO A 212 13.04 -9.06 -3.40
CA PRO A 212 12.65 -8.45 -4.67
C PRO A 212 11.82 -7.20 -4.48
N ILE A 213 12.04 -6.20 -5.36
CA ILE A 213 11.32 -4.91 -5.36
C ILE A 213 10.24 -4.96 -6.45
N TYR A 214 9.04 -4.49 -6.14
CA TYR A 214 7.90 -4.46 -7.07
C TYR A 214 7.52 -3.02 -7.43
N PRO A 215 6.89 -2.80 -8.59
CA PRO A 215 6.48 -1.47 -8.99
C PRO A 215 5.26 -0.97 -8.18
N PRO A 216 5.12 0.35 -7.96
CA PRO A 216 3.99 0.92 -7.22
C PRO A 216 2.64 0.65 -7.88
N GLU A 217 2.61 0.43 -9.19
CA GLU A 217 1.41 0.08 -9.95
C GLU A 217 0.79 -1.27 -9.52
N GLU A 218 1.58 -2.21 -9.01
CA GLU A 218 1.05 -3.46 -8.44
C GLU A 218 0.24 -3.20 -7.17
N VAL A 219 0.67 -2.25 -6.34
CA VAL A 219 -0.09 -1.85 -5.15
C VAL A 219 -1.33 -1.04 -5.54
N ALA A 220 -1.20 -0.12 -6.48
CA ALA A 220 -2.31 0.65 -7.02
C ALA A 220 -3.40 -0.28 -7.61
N ASN A 221 -3.02 -1.30 -8.37
CA ASN A 221 -3.94 -2.32 -8.87
C ASN A 221 -4.68 -3.05 -7.74
N ALA A 222 -3.98 -3.43 -6.68
CA ALA A 222 -4.59 -4.09 -5.52
C ALA A 222 -5.59 -3.18 -4.79
N ILE A 223 -5.25 -1.90 -4.61
CA ILE A 223 -6.12 -0.88 -4.03
C ILE A 223 -7.38 -0.70 -4.88
N LEU A 224 -7.22 -0.49 -6.19
CA LEU A 224 -8.35 -0.27 -7.10
C LEU A 224 -9.20 -1.53 -7.30
N HIS A 225 -8.60 -2.71 -7.18
CA HIS A 225 -9.36 -3.96 -7.15
C HIS A 225 -10.23 -4.03 -5.89
N ALA A 226 -9.67 -3.71 -4.71
CA ALA A 226 -10.41 -3.71 -3.44
C ALA A 226 -11.53 -2.65 -3.40
N ALA A 227 -11.38 -1.53 -4.12
CA ALA A 227 -12.42 -0.52 -4.25
C ALA A 227 -13.68 -1.03 -4.96
N VAL A 228 -13.57 -2.10 -5.77
CA VAL A 228 -14.69 -2.70 -6.51
C VAL A 228 -15.06 -4.08 -5.95
N HIS A 229 -14.06 -4.85 -5.54
CA HIS A 229 -14.19 -6.23 -5.05
C HIS A 229 -13.72 -6.32 -3.61
N PRO A 230 -14.63 -6.33 -2.62
CA PRO A 230 -14.27 -6.39 -1.21
C PRO A 230 -13.36 -7.56 -0.88
N GLN A 231 -12.24 -7.28 -0.23
CA GLN A 231 -11.30 -8.27 0.29
C GLN A 231 -10.84 -7.86 1.68
N ARG A 232 -10.60 -8.82 2.57
CA ARG A 232 -10.13 -8.55 3.92
C ARG A 232 -8.69 -8.01 3.93
N ASP A 233 -7.77 -8.78 3.37
CA ASP A 233 -6.33 -8.50 3.36
C ASP A 233 -5.75 -8.82 1.98
N ILE A 234 -4.88 -7.94 1.48
CA ILE A 234 -4.18 -8.14 0.21
C ILE A 234 -2.68 -7.97 0.44
N PHE A 235 -1.91 -9.04 0.27
CA PHE A 235 -0.45 -8.95 0.21
C PHE A 235 -0.02 -8.61 -1.22
N VAL A 236 0.82 -7.60 -1.36
CA VAL A 236 1.43 -7.24 -2.64
C VAL A 236 2.91 -7.60 -2.62
N GLY A 237 3.28 -8.61 -3.42
CA GLY A 237 4.61 -9.19 -3.45
C GLY A 237 4.70 -10.53 -2.69
N GLY A 238 4.84 -11.63 -3.44
CA GLY A 238 4.82 -12.99 -2.89
C GLY A 238 5.98 -13.31 -1.94
N ALA A 239 7.15 -12.73 -2.17
CA ALA A 239 8.30 -12.90 -1.27
C ALA A 239 7.99 -12.35 0.14
N GLY A 240 7.34 -11.19 0.24
CA GLY A 240 6.93 -10.63 1.53
C GLY A 240 5.98 -11.56 2.29
N LYS A 241 4.99 -12.16 1.59
CA LYS A 241 4.09 -13.14 2.20
C LYS A 241 4.84 -14.38 2.70
N ALA A 242 5.83 -14.87 1.94
CA ALA A 242 6.65 -16.00 2.35
C ALA A 242 7.51 -15.69 3.59
N PHE A 243 8.08 -14.49 3.67
CA PHE A 243 8.82 -14.04 4.86
C PHE A 243 7.93 -13.97 6.12
N VAL A 244 6.72 -13.44 5.99
CA VAL A 244 5.74 -13.41 7.10
C VAL A 244 5.45 -14.83 7.59
N ALA A 245 5.13 -15.75 6.68
CA ALA A 245 4.87 -17.14 7.04
C ALA A 245 6.10 -17.80 7.69
N GLY A 246 7.30 -17.59 7.13
CA GLY A 246 8.54 -18.12 7.68
C GLY A 246 8.81 -17.66 9.12
N LYS A 247 8.58 -16.39 9.42
CA LYS A 247 8.73 -15.83 10.79
C LYS A 247 7.71 -16.44 11.77
N GLU A 248 6.49 -16.70 11.33
CA GLU A 248 5.47 -17.36 12.18
C GLU A 248 5.89 -18.78 12.58
N PHE A 249 6.53 -19.53 11.68
CA PHE A 249 7.00 -20.89 11.96
C PHE A 249 8.30 -20.94 12.75
N ALA A 250 9.22 -19.99 12.52
CA ALA A 250 10.56 -20.01 13.09
C ALA A 250 11.02 -18.59 13.51
N PRO A 251 10.40 -17.98 14.55
CA PRO A 251 10.68 -16.61 14.94
C PRO A 251 12.16 -16.39 15.35
N GLY A 252 12.75 -17.33 16.10
CA GLY A 252 14.15 -17.23 16.48
C GLY A 252 15.12 -17.27 15.28
N ALA A 253 14.83 -18.08 14.25
CA ALA A 253 15.62 -18.09 13.03
C ALA A 253 15.56 -16.75 12.29
N TYR A 254 14.39 -16.09 12.30
CA TYR A 254 14.23 -14.75 11.73
C TYR A 254 15.11 -13.72 12.45
N ASP A 255 15.22 -13.77 13.78
CA ASP A 255 16.07 -12.85 14.55
C ASP A 255 17.56 -12.99 14.19
N TYR A 256 18.04 -14.20 13.92
CA TYR A 256 19.41 -14.43 13.45
C TYR A 256 19.68 -13.87 12.04
N MET A 257 18.67 -13.53 11.27
CA MET A 257 18.82 -12.88 9.97
C MET A 257 19.08 -11.36 10.08
N ALA A 258 18.97 -10.76 11.27
CA ALA A 258 19.11 -9.33 11.49
C ALA A 258 20.36 -8.70 10.84
N PRO A 259 21.58 -9.27 10.92
CA PRO A 259 22.74 -8.71 10.24
C PRO A 259 22.60 -8.63 8.71
N ALA A 260 22.01 -9.66 8.09
CA ALA A 260 21.77 -9.70 6.65
C ALA A 260 20.69 -8.68 6.25
N ILE A 261 19.62 -8.55 7.03
CA ILE A 261 18.55 -7.55 6.80
C ILE A 261 19.17 -6.14 6.87
N ILE A 262 19.99 -5.84 7.88
CA ILE A 262 20.69 -4.55 8.03
C ILE A 262 21.56 -4.25 6.79
N ALA A 263 22.31 -5.23 6.30
CA ALA A 263 23.16 -5.06 5.13
C ALA A 263 22.34 -4.72 3.86
N MET A 264 21.17 -5.36 3.69
CA MET A 264 20.26 -5.08 2.57
C MET A 264 19.57 -3.71 2.69
N GLN A 265 19.46 -3.14 3.89
CA GLN A 265 18.85 -1.82 4.10
C GLN A 265 19.81 -0.65 3.85
N LYS A 266 21.08 -0.90 3.55
CA LYS A 266 22.12 0.12 3.35
C LYS A 266 22.58 0.11 1.89
N ARG A 267 22.59 1.29 1.25
CA ARG A 267 23.30 1.50 -0.02
C ARG A 267 24.77 1.77 0.24
N GLY A 268 25.62 1.53 -0.74
CA GLY A 268 27.05 1.80 -0.65
C GLY A 268 27.45 3.29 -0.68
N ILE A 269 26.49 4.23 -0.61
CA ILE A 269 26.70 5.68 -0.68
C ILE A 269 26.26 6.38 0.61
N PRO A 270 26.85 7.57 0.92
CA PRO A 270 26.38 8.40 2.04
C PRO A 270 24.94 8.86 1.86
N PRO A 271 24.25 9.26 2.95
CA PRO A 271 22.91 9.85 2.87
C PRO A 271 22.90 11.12 2.01
N ARG A 272 21.94 11.23 1.09
CA ARG A 272 21.72 12.42 0.26
C ARG A 272 20.99 13.51 1.05
N ASP A 273 19.94 13.13 1.75
CA ASP A 273 19.14 13.99 2.62
C ASP A 273 18.73 13.24 3.88
N PRO A 274 19.47 13.39 4.99
CA PRO A 274 19.14 12.70 6.23
C PRO A 274 17.89 13.24 6.93
N THR A 275 17.42 14.46 6.56
CA THR A 275 16.23 15.06 7.16
C THR A 275 14.95 14.48 6.59
N GLY A 276 14.94 14.18 5.31
CA GLY A 276 13.83 13.59 4.60
C GLY A 276 12.54 14.40 4.65
N ALA A 277 11.42 13.71 4.51
CA ALA A 277 10.07 14.31 4.44
C ALA A 277 9.24 14.12 5.72
N LEU A 278 9.86 13.82 6.87
CA LEU A 278 9.11 13.51 8.08
C LEU A 278 8.33 14.74 8.57
N HIS A 279 9.00 15.86 8.74
CA HIS A 279 8.41 17.12 9.27
C HIS A 279 7.93 18.04 8.17
N ALA A 280 8.66 18.19 7.07
CA ALA A 280 8.33 19.08 5.98
C ALA A 280 8.01 18.35 4.67
N PRO A 281 7.12 18.86 3.80
CA PRO A 281 6.90 18.28 2.49
C PRO A 281 8.14 18.49 1.61
N VAL A 282 8.50 17.48 0.82
CA VAL A 282 9.53 17.59 -0.22
C VAL A 282 8.84 17.82 -1.55
N SER A 283 9.49 18.54 -2.46
CA SER A 283 9.02 18.66 -3.84
C SER A 283 8.76 17.27 -4.42
N ALA A 284 7.50 16.99 -4.70
CA ALA A 284 7.00 15.66 -4.97
C ALA A 284 6.66 15.50 -6.48
N GLY A 285 6.06 14.39 -6.86
CA GLY A 285 5.63 14.09 -8.23
C GLY A 285 6.28 12.83 -8.81
N ALA A 286 7.18 12.16 -8.06
CA ALA A 286 7.75 10.89 -8.49
C ALA A 286 6.93 9.71 -7.94
N THR A 287 6.51 8.81 -8.82
CA THR A 287 5.91 7.53 -8.43
C THR A 287 6.97 6.54 -8.00
N ARG A 288 8.14 6.57 -8.64
CA ARG A 288 9.24 5.62 -8.43
C ARG A 288 10.38 6.24 -7.65
N GLY A 289 11.11 5.37 -6.96
CA GLY A 289 12.38 5.68 -6.33
C GLY A 289 13.57 5.51 -7.30
N ASP A 290 14.73 5.25 -6.71
CA ASP A 290 15.98 4.96 -7.42
C ASP A 290 16.63 3.74 -6.75
N PRO A 291 16.03 2.54 -6.84
CA PRO A 291 16.59 1.35 -6.21
C PRO A 291 17.84 0.89 -6.96
N PRO A 292 18.88 0.42 -6.21
CA PRO A 292 20.14 -0.03 -6.83
C PRO A 292 20.04 -1.43 -7.45
N VAL A 293 18.87 -2.03 -7.46
CA VAL A 293 18.63 -3.41 -7.90
C VAL A 293 17.46 -3.48 -8.87
N TYR A 294 17.35 -4.60 -9.57
CA TYR A 294 16.27 -4.82 -10.53
C TYR A 294 14.90 -4.77 -9.87
N VAL A 295 13.98 -4.01 -10.48
CA VAL A 295 12.57 -3.95 -10.12
C VAL A 295 11.80 -4.97 -10.94
N MET A 296 11.06 -5.83 -10.27
CA MET A 296 10.20 -6.83 -10.91
C MET A 296 9.12 -6.12 -11.75
N ARG A 297 8.77 -6.70 -12.89
CA ARG A 297 7.69 -6.12 -13.72
C ARG A 297 6.32 -6.33 -13.11
N THR A 298 6.12 -7.43 -12.36
CA THR A 298 4.84 -7.82 -11.79
C THR A 298 5.04 -8.86 -10.69
N SER A 299 4.00 -9.11 -9.90
CA SER A 299 3.92 -10.18 -8.91
C SER A 299 2.87 -11.22 -9.31
N ALA A 300 3.33 -12.39 -9.74
CA ALA A 300 2.43 -13.51 -10.07
C ALA A 300 1.53 -13.87 -8.86
N TYR A 301 2.10 -13.88 -7.65
CA TYR A 301 1.34 -14.12 -6.43
C TYR A 301 0.21 -13.10 -6.26
N THR A 302 0.51 -11.79 -6.40
CA THR A 302 -0.49 -10.73 -6.24
C THR A 302 -1.62 -10.90 -7.27
N ARG A 303 -1.29 -11.12 -8.54
CA ARG A 303 -2.30 -11.35 -9.59
C ARG A 303 -3.17 -12.56 -9.30
N ALA A 304 -2.56 -13.66 -8.86
CA ALA A 304 -3.28 -14.88 -8.49
C ALA A 304 -4.24 -14.64 -7.31
N SER A 305 -3.79 -13.89 -6.31
CA SER A 305 -4.61 -13.59 -5.11
C SER A 305 -5.78 -12.62 -5.39
N LEU A 306 -5.62 -11.71 -6.36
CA LEU A 306 -6.70 -10.81 -6.78
C LEU A 306 -7.78 -11.53 -7.63
N HIS A 307 -7.43 -12.63 -8.31
CA HIS A 307 -8.33 -13.37 -9.19
C HIS A 307 -8.36 -14.88 -8.85
N PRO A 308 -8.82 -15.27 -7.64
CA PRO A 308 -8.70 -16.65 -7.16
C PRO A 308 -9.43 -17.67 -8.03
N LEU A 309 -10.60 -17.33 -8.56
CA LEU A 309 -11.36 -18.24 -9.43
C LEU A 309 -10.65 -18.48 -10.80
N ALA A 310 -10.12 -17.40 -11.40
CA ALA A 310 -9.37 -17.52 -12.65
C ALA A 310 -8.06 -18.30 -12.44
N THR A 311 -7.40 -18.08 -11.28
CA THR A 311 -6.20 -18.83 -10.90
C THR A 311 -6.49 -20.32 -10.71
N ALA A 312 -7.56 -20.66 -9.99
CA ALA A 312 -7.98 -22.04 -9.79
C ALA A 312 -8.31 -22.74 -11.14
N ALA A 313 -9.06 -22.07 -12.01
CA ALA A 313 -9.37 -22.58 -13.35
C ALA A 313 -8.10 -22.80 -14.20
N GLY A 314 -7.14 -21.87 -14.15
CA GLY A 314 -5.84 -22.01 -14.82
C GLY A 314 -5.03 -23.20 -14.31
N LEU A 315 -4.97 -23.40 -12.98
CA LEU A 315 -4.27 -24.53 -12.38
C LEU A 315 -4.89 -25.88 -12.75
N VAL A 316 -6.23 -25.97 -12.75
CA VAL A 316 -6.96 -27.18 -13.20
C VAL A 316 -6.65 -27.44 -14.67
N GLY A 317 -6.70 -26.43 -15.54
CA GLY A 317 -6.38 -26.57 -16.97
C GLY A 317 -4.96 -27.09 -17.20
N VAL A 318 -3.96 -26.50 -16.53
CA VAL A 318 -2.55 -26.96 -16.62
C VAL A 318 -2.41 -28.40 -16.08
N GLY A 319 -3.02 -28.70 -14.95
CA GLY A 319 -3.02 -30.07 -14.37
C GLY A 319 -3.62 -31.09 -15.31
N THR A 320 -4.74 -30.77 -15.98
CA THR A 320 -5.39 -31.64 -16.94
C THR A 320 -4.49 -31.88 -18.17
N VAL A 321 -3.87 -30.85 -18.73
CA VAL A 321 -2.95 -30.96 -19.86
C VAL A 321 -1.73 -31.82 -19.48
N ALA A 322 -1.15 -31.59 -18.29
CA ALA A 322 -0.02 -32.39 -17.79
C ALA A 322 -0.40 -33.86 -17.61
N ALA A 323 -1.58 -34.17 -17.05
CA ALA A 323 -2.07 -35.53 -16.88
C ALA A 323 -2.30 -36.22 -18.22
N LEU A 324 -2.89 -35.55 -19.20
CA LEU A 324 -3.09 -36.07 -20.55
C LEU A 324 -1.75 -36.34 -21.26
N ALA A 325 -0.77 -35.43 -21.11
CA ALA A 325 0.56 -35.62 -21.65
C ALA A 325 1.27 -36.85 -21.06
N LEU A 326 1.16 -37.05 -19.73
CA LEU A 326 1.74 -38.23 -19.06
C LEU A 326 1.05 -39.52 -19.45
N LEU A 327 -0.27 -39.52 -19.63
CA LEU A 327 -1.03 -40.70 -20.09
C LEU A 327 -0.75 -41.04 -21.56
N GLY A 328 -0.56 -39.99 -22.40
CA GLY A 328 -0.22 -40.17 -23.82
C GLY A 328 1.20 -40.73 -24.11
N THR A 329 2.11 -40.58 -23.12
CA THR A 329 3.48 -41.10 -23.22
C THR A 329 3.68 -42.52 -22.64
N ALA A 330 2.61 -43.19 -22.16
CA ALA A 330 2.70 -44.56 -21.68
C ALA A 330 3.09 -45.48 -22.85
N PRO A 331 4.24 -46.20 -22.80
CA PRO A 331 4.66 -47.06 -23.89
C PRO A 331 3.65 -48.21 -24.03
N GLY A 332 3.03 -48.28 -25.19
CA GLY A 332 2.11 -49.37 -25.53
C GLY A 332 2.76 -50.71 -25.21
N ARG A 333 2.18 -51.50 -24.29
CA ARG A 333 2.55 -52.88 -24.06
C ARG A 333 2.42 -53.61 -25.39
N ARG A 334 3.53 -53.80 -26.12
CA ARG A 334 3.59 -54.73 -27.23
C ARG A 334 3.20 -56.12 -26.69
N LYS A 335 2.01 -56.58 -27.02
CA LYS A 335 1.66 -58.00 -26.92
C LYS A 335 2.63 -58.73 -27.81
N ARG A 336 3.56 -59.51 -27.24
CA ARG A 336 4.25 -60.62 -28.00
C ARG A 336 3.24 -61.71 -28.17
N LEU A 337 2.96 -62.02 -29.40
CA LEU A 337 2.40 -63.27 -29.83
C LEU A 337 3.50 -64.34 -29.83
#